data_4ef73fee2a9b7873e8bb077c0763bbae
#
_entry.id   4ef73fee2a9b7873e8bb077c0763bbae
#
_cell.length_a   1.000
_cell.length_b   1.000
_cell.length_c   1.000
_cell.angle_alpha   90.00
_cell.angle_beta   90.00
_cell.angle_gamma   90.00
#
_symmetry.space_group_name_H-M   'P 1'
#
loop_
_entity.id
_entity.type
_entity.pdbx_description
1 polymer ?
#
loop_
_entity_poly.entity_id
_entity_poly.type
_entity_poly.pdbx_seq_one_letter_code
_entity_poly.pdbx_strand_id
1 'polypeptide(L)'
;MVNAKQKVESLILEIEKGNIDPMDAWNKIKKLKKTYVQQYSEQSWHVYIGNRFQKVIYSILKGYFNRLKSQDRTFENLSVFSENEIEGNEIIQRKLAIKYGKYLLLPDTDIAIVDYNRAEPWKSVILAIISCKTSLRERIAQACYWKLKLLSSDVTKNVRVFLATTDNDEDFFLRDKGGYNGRHRNRVIAEYELDGVYILREDFKEMWESSKIKRYERIFNDLIEIFKNAHKNCF
;
A
#
# COMPACT_ATOMS: atom_id res chain seq x y z
N MET A 1 25.54 -4.87 21.61
CA MET A 1 25.00 -5.45 20.37
C MET A 1 23.78 -4.64 19.93
N VAL A 2 23.72 -4.17 18.69
CA VAL A 2 22.56 -3.44 18.18
C VAL A 2 21.40 -4.41 18.03
N ASN A 3 20.25 -4.10 18.63
CA ASN A 3 19.04 -4.93 18.61
C ASN A 3 18.50 -5.04 17.17
N ALA A 4 17.97 -6.21 16.77
CA ALA A 4 17.39 -6.43 15.46
C ALA A 4 16.31 -5.39 15.11
N LYS A 5 15.47 -4.98 16.07
CA LYS A 5 14.46 -3.94 15.89
C LYS A 5 15.07 -2.59 15.52
N GLN A 6 16.16 -2.18 16.19
CA GLN A 6 16.85 -0.91 15.88
C GLN A 6 17.44 -0.90 14.45
N LYS A 7 17.99 -2.04 14.00
CA LYS A 7 18.48 -2.19 12.63
C LYS A 7 17.37 -2.07 11.60
N VAL A 8 16.20 -2.65 11.87
CA VAL A 8 15.02 -2.53 11.00
C VAL A 8 14.58 -1.07 10.89
N GLU A 9 14.45 -0.36 12.03
CA GLU A 9 14.04 1.05 12.03
C GLU A 9 15.05 1.94 11.27
N SER A 10 16.35 1.68 11.44
CA SER A 10 17.39 2.40 10.69
C SER A 10 17.26 2.18 9.18
N LEU A 11 17.02 0.94 8.72
CA LEU A 11 16.81 0.66 7.30
C LEU A 11 15.57 1.36 6.74
N ILE A 12 14.48 1.42 7.51
CA ILE A 12 13.25 2.14 7.11
C ILE A 12 13.52 3.64 6.96
N LEU A 13 14.29 4.25 7.86
CA LEU A 13 14.70 5.66 7.73
C LEU A 13 15.56 5.93 6.50
N GLU A 14 16.47 5.01 6.16
CA GLU A 14 17.28 5.14 4.96
C GLU A 14 16.47 5.01 3.66
N ILE A 15 15.39 4.20 3.67
CA ILE A 15 14.42 4.15 2.57
C ILE A 15 13.75 5.54 2.39
N GLU A 16 13.24 6.13 3.47
CA GLU A 16 12.54 7.42 3.42
C GLU A 16 13.45 8.53 2.87
N LYS A 17 14.72 8.53 3.26
CA LYS A 17 15.73 9.46 2.73
C LYS A 17 16.14 9.18 1.27
N GLY A 18 15.84 7.98 0.75
CA GLY A 18 16.27 7.54 -0.58
C GLY A 18 17.73 7.08 -0.66
N ASN A 19 18.35 6.77 0.48
CA ASN A 19 19.76 6.34 0.56
C ASN A 19 19.95 4.84 0.27
N ILE A 20 18.86 4.06 0.25
CA ILE A 20 18.88 2.62 -0.03
C ILE A 20 17.72 2.26 -0.94
N ASP A 21 17.96 1.34 -1.87
CA ASP A 21 16.88 0.75 -2.67
C ASP A 21 15.87 0.01 -1.78
N PRO A 22 14.56 0.21 -1.99
CA PRO A 22 13.53 -0.43 -1.17
C PRO A 22 13.59 -1.95 -1.15
N MET A 23 13.89 -2.59 -2.28
CA MET A 23 14.00 -4.05 -2.39
C MET A 23 15.21 -4.57 -1.60
N ASP A 24 16.36 -3.89 -1.74
CA ASP A 24 17.56 -4.20 -0.98
C ASP A 24 17.35 -4.06 0.53
N ALA A 25 16.69 -2.97 0.94
CA ALA A 25 16.35 -2.74 2.34
C ALA A 25 15.42 -3.84 2.88
N TRP A 26 14.38 -4.20 2.12
CA TRP A 26 13.46 -5.25 2.49
C TRP A 26 14.15 -6.61 2.61
N ASN A 27 15.04 -6.94 1.68
CA ASN A 27 15.84 -8.16 1.73
C ASN A 27 16.78 -8.19 2.96
N LYS A 28 17.39 -7.04 3.31
CA LYS A 28 18.18 -6.91 4.54
C LYS A 28 17.32 -7.09 5.79
N ILE A 29 16.12 -6.52 5.83
CA ILE A 29 15.16 -6.69 6.93
C ILE A 29 14.80 -8.17 7.09
N LYS A 30 14.46 -8.88 6.01
CA LYS A 30 14.14 -10.32 6.05
C LYS A 30 15.29 -11.14 6.65
N LYS A 31 16.54 -10.83 6.31
CA LYS A 31 17.74 -11.53 6.86
C LYS A 31 17.89 -11.36 8.37
N LEU A 32 17.30 -10.34 8.97
CA LEU A 32 17.33 -10.14 10.43
C LEU A 32 16.43 -11.13 11.21
N LYS A 33 15.61 -11.96 10.52
CA LYS A 33 14.76 -12.97 11.15
C LYS A 33 15.53 -13.82 12.14
N LYS A 34 16.69 -14.36 11.75
CA LYS A 34 17.52 -15.23 12.61
C LYS A 34 17.91 -14.54 13.92
N THR A 35 18.38 -13.29 13.84
CA THR A 35 18.77 -12.50 15.02
C THR A 35 17.57 -12.14 15.89
N TYR A 36 16.43 -11.84 15.26
CA TYR A 36 15.19 -11.52 15.97
C TYR A 36 14.67 -12.74 16.76
N VAL A 37 14.61 -13.91 16.12
CA VAL A 37 14.07 -15.14 16.73
C VAL A 37 14.95 -15.65 17.88
N GLN A 38 16.24 -15.34 17.90
CA GLN A 38 17.12 -15.62 19.05
C GLN A 38 16.72 -14.83 20.31
N GLN A 39 16.07 -13.67 20.15
CA GLN A 39 15.65 -12.78 21.26
C GLN A 39 14.16 -12.90 21.56
N TYR A 40 13.35 -13.30 20.58
CA TYR A 40 11.91 -13.37 20.63
C TYR A 40 11.42 -14.68 19.99
N SER A 41 10.10 -14.89 19.88
CA SER A 41 9.55 -16.07 19.22
C SER A 41 9.43 -15.90 17.69
N GLU A 42 9.36 -17.00 16.96
CA GLU A 42 9.07 -17.00 15.53
C GLU A 42 7.68 -16.44 15.23
N GLN A 43 6.69 -16.74 16.06
CA GLN A 43 5.34 -16.20 15.94
C GLN A 43 5.34 -14.68 16.06
N SER A 44 6.11 -14.11 17.00
CA SER A 44 6.24 -12.66 17.14
C SER A 44 6.93 -12.01 15.94
N TRP A 45 7.82 -12.74 15.24
CA TRP A 45 8.41 -12.27 13.99
C TRP A 45 7.37 -12.05 12.91
N HIS A 46 6.42 -12.96 12.74
CA HIS A 46 5.39 -12.82 11.69
C HIS A 46 4.51 -11.57 11.91
N VAL A 47 4.12 -11.30 13.14
CA VAL A 47 3.39 -10.07 13.49
C VAL A 47 4.27 -8.84 13.29
N TYR A 48 5.50 -8.88 13.79
CA TYR A 48 6.44 -7.78 13.68
C TYR A 48 6.73 -7.41 12.22
N ILE A 49 7.04 -8.39 11.37
CA ILE A 49 7.40 -8.14 9.97
C ILE A 49 6.22 -7.61 9.15
N GLY A 50 4.98 -8.05 9.44
CA GLY A 50 3.79 -7.53 8.82
C GLY A 50 3.61 -6.03 9.07
N ASN A 51 3.72 -5.60 10.33
CA ASN A 51 3.64 -4.19 10.71
C ASN A 51 4.82 -3.36 10.13
N ARG A 52 6.01 -3.98 9.99
CA ARG A 52 7.17 -3.30 9.37
C ARG A 52 7.03 -3.17 7.86
N PHE A 53 6.37 -4.12 7.20
CA PHE A 53 6.09 -4.01 5.78
C PHE A 53 5.22 -2.78 5.45
N GLN A 54 4.15 -2.56 6.21
CA GLN A 54 3.33 -1.36 6.11
C GLN A 54 4.18 -0.08 6.24
N LYS A 55 5.08 -0.04 7.24
CA LYS A 55 5.99 1.09 7.45
C LYS A 55 6.98 1.29 6.31
N VAL A 56 7.51 0.19 5.73
CA VAL A 56 8.37 0.24 4.55
C VAL A 56 7.64 0.87 3.38
N ILE A 57 6.42 0.39 3.05
CA ILE A 57 5.63 0.95 1.95
C ILE A 57 5.32 2.44 2.18
N TYR A 58 4.91 2.82 3.40
CA TYR A 58 4.70 4.22 3.77
C TYR A 58 5.95 5.07 3.55
N SER A 59 7.13 4.62 4.04
CA SER A 59 8.39 5.38 3.93
C SER A 59 8.87 5.53 2.48
N ILE A 60 8.65 4.51 1.65
CA ILE A 60 8.94 4.58 0.22
C ILE A 60 8.10 5.67 -0.45
N LEU A 61 6.79 5.64 -0.22
CA LEU A 61 5.85 6.60 -0.82
C LEU A 61 6.12 8.02 -0.31
N LYS A 62 6.33 8.19 0.98
CA LYS A 62 6.63 9.47 1.61
C LYS A 62 7.93 10.08 1.07
N GLY A 63 9.00 9.28 1.02
CA GLY A 63 10.27 9.71 0.47
C GLY A 63 10.17 10.11 -1.00
N TYR A 64 9.44 9.32 -1.80
CA TYR A 64 9.20 9.63 -3.20
C TYR A 64 8.41 10.92 -3.39
N PHE A 65 7.28 11.10 -2.68
CA PHE A 65 6.46 12.30 -2.80
C PHE A 65 7.20 13.56 -2.32
N ASN A 66 8.02 13.45 -1.26
CA ASN A 66 8.82 14.58 -0.81
C ASN A 66 9.82 15.04 -1.88
N ARG A 67 10.49 14.11 -2.56
CA ARG A 67 11.38 14.43 -3.69
C ARG A 67 10.61 15.02 -4.87
N LEU A 68 9.46 14.45 -5.20
CA LEU A 68 8.62 14.94 -6.29
C LEU A 68 8.17 16.39 -6.04
N LYS A 69 7.71 16.71 -4.83
CA LYS A 69 7.32 18.08 -4.43
C LYS A 69 8.47 19.08 -4.50
N SER A 70 9.68 18.64 -4.18
CA SER A 70 10.85 19.51 -4.27
C SER A 70 11.25 19.86 -5.71
N GLN A 71 10.86 19.02 -6.68
CA GLN A 71 11.12 19.20 -8.10
C GLN A 71 9.98 19.93 -8.83
N ASP A 72 8.74 19.66 -8.43
CA ASP A 72 7.55 20.19 -9.10
C ASP A 72 6.46 20.53 -8.08
N ARG A 73 6.17 21.83 -7.93
CA ARG A 73 5.16 22.36 -7.01
C ARG A 73 3.73 21.96 -7.35
N THR A 74 3.45 21.49 -8.56
CA THR A 74 2.11 20.98 -8.91
C THR A 74 1.69 19.81 -8.01
N PHE A 75 2.65 19.10 -7.40
CA PHE A 75 2.42 18.00 -6.48
C PHE A 75 2.41 18.40 -5.00
N GLU A 76 2.40 19.70 -4.66
CA GLU A 76 2.51 20.17 -3.26
C GLU A 76 1.46 19.52 -2.33
N ASN A 77 0.24 19.34 -2.82
CA ASN A 77 -0.86 18.75 -2.07
C ASN A 77 -0.84 17.21 -2.03
N LEU A 78 -0.10 16.53 -2.92
CA LEU A 78 -0.05 15.07 -2.93
C LEU A 78 0.61 14.55 -1.65
N SER A 79 -0.17 13.88 -0.82
CA SER A 79 0.25 13.48 0.51
C SER A 79 -0.03 12.01 0.79
N VAL A 80 0.79 11.40 1.62
CA VAL A 80 0.61 10.04 2.12
C VAL A 80 0.35 10.09 3.62
N PHE A 81 -0.65 9.33 4.06
CA PHE A 81 -1.04 9.21 5.46
C PHE A 81 -0.96 7.75 5.89
N SER A 82 -0.29 7.48 6.98
CA SER A 82 -0.29 6.20 7.68
C SER A 82 -1.60 6.00 8.44
N GLU A 83 -1.87 4.77 8.88
CA GLU A 83 -3.03 4.43 9.71
C GLU A 83 -3.19 5.38 10.91
N ASN A 84 -2.12 5.60 11.70
CA ASN A 84 -2.15 6.52 12.84
C ASN A 84 -2.45 7.99 12.44
N GLU A 85 -1.94 8.43 11.29
CA GLU A 85 -2.22 9.78 10.77
C GLU A 85 -3.65 9.91 10.26
N ILE A 86 -4.23 8.84 9.71
CA ILE A 86 -5.64 8.77 9.33
C ILE A 86 -6.52 8.85 10.58
N GLU A 87 -6.20 8.06 11.62
CA GLU A 87 -6.91 8.08 12.91
C GLU A 87 -6.83 9.44 13.62
N GLY A 88 -5.72 10.16 13.45
CA GLY A 88 -5.52 11.51 14.00
C GLY A 88 -6.15 12.63 13.15
N ASN A 89 -6.75 12.35 11.98
CA ASN A 89 -7.27 13.37 11.08
C ASN A 89 -8.76 13.20 10.80
N GLU A 90 -9.59 13.97 11.49
CA GLU A 90 -11.05 13.90 11.39
C GLU A 90 -11.58 14.12 9.96
N ILE A 91 -10.95 15.00 9.16
CA ILE A 91 -11.36 15.26 7.78
C ILE A 91 -11.18 14.01 6.91
N ILE A 92 -10.02 13.36 7.02
CA ILE A 92 -9.73 12.14 6.26
C ILE A 92 -10.67 11.02 6.71
N GLN A 93 -10.87 10.84 8.02
CA GLN A 93 -11.81 9.86 8.55
C GLN A 93 -13.22 10.05 8.00
N ARG A 94 -13.75 11.27 8.02
CA ARG A 94 -15.09 11.58 7.50
C ARG A 94 -15.22 11.30 6.01
N LYS A 95 -14.15 11.56 5.23
CA LYS A 95 -14.12 11.30 3.78
C LYS A 95 -13.97 9.82 3.41
N LEU A 96 -13.43 9.00 4.31
CA LEU A 96 -13.31 7.54 4.14
C LEU A 96 -14.49 6.77 4.76
N ALA A 97 -15.25 7.39 5.68
CA ALA A 97 -16.28 6.72 6.43
C ALA A 97 -17.40 6.19 5.54
N ILE A 98 -17.75 4.93 5.75
CA ILE A 98 -18.82 4.21 5.05
C ILE A 98 -19.99 4.04 5.99
N LYS A 99 -21.21 4.32 5.48
CA LYS A 99 -22.45 4.25 6.26
C LYS A 99 -22.95 2.81 6.35
N TYR A 100 -23.14 2.35 7.57
CA TYR A 100 -23.81 1.09 7.91
C TYR A 100 -25.02 1.36 8.81
N GLY A 101 -26.17 1.55 8.20
CA GLY A 101 -27.37 1.96 8.95
C GLY A 101 -27.15 3.32 9.62
N LYS A 102 -27.13 3.37 10.96
CA LYS A 102 -26.85 4.58 11.75
C LYS A 102 -25.37 4.76 12.09
N TYR A 103 -24.50 3.80 11.76
CA TYR A 103 -23.08 3.84 12.09
C TYR A 103 -22.25 4.30 10.88
N LEU A 104 -21.12 4.93 11.18
CA LEU A 104 -20.05 5.24 10.23
C LEU A 104 -18.82 4.42 10.61
N LEU A 105 -18.33 3.61 9.68
CA LEU A 105 -17.17 2.77 9.88
C LEU A 105 -16.06 3.15 8.88
N LEU A 106 -14.82 3.13 9.33
CA LEU A 106 -13.66 3.29 8.46
C LEU A 106 -13.31 1.96 7.78
N PRO A 107 -12.92 1.96 6.50
CA PRO A 107 -12.31 0.80 5.89
C PRO A 107 -10.97 0.47 6.56
N ASP A 108 -10.59 -0.81 6.57
CA ASP A 108 -9.24 -1.23 6.98
C ASP A 108 -8.22 -0.65 5.97
N THR A 109 -7.54 0.42 6.38
CA THR A 109 -6.68 1.23 5.52
C THR A 109 -5.32 1.38 6.17
N ASP A 110 -4.33 0.69 5.63
CA ASP A 110 -2.95 0.78 6.13
C ASP A 110 -2.31 2.12 5.72
N ILE A 111 -2.62 2.62 4.50
CA ILE A 111 -2.10 3.88 3.95
C ILE A 111 -3.18 4.56 3.09
N ALA A 112 -3.31 5.88 3.22
CA ALA A 112 -4.13 6.70 2.32
C ALA A 112 -3.28 7.66 1.50
N ILE A 113 -3.60 7.78 0.22
CA ILE A 113 -3.04 8.78 -0.71
C ILE A 113 -4.08 9.86 -0.90
N VAL A 114 -3.70 11.10 -0.62
CA VAL A 114 -4.62 12.23 -0.53
C VAL A 114 -4.05 13.42 -1.29
N ASP A 115 -4.90 14.04 -2.09
CA ASP A 115 -4.71 15.42 -2.50
C ASP A 115 -5.16 16.31 -1.33
N TYR A 116 -4.19 16.71 -0.48
CA TYR A 116 -4.45 17.33 0.80
C TYR A 116 -4.30 18.85 0.74
N ASN A 117 -5.43 19.56 0.69
CA ASN A 117 -5.44 21.01 0.72
C ASN A 117 -5.26 21.51 2.17
N ARG A 118 -4.07 22.03 2.49
CA ARG A 118 -3.76 22.50 3.84
C ARG A 118 -4.51 23.77 4.25
N ALA A 119 -4.80 24.64 3.27
CA ALA A 119 -5.53 25.89 3.53
C ALA A 119 -7.02 25.64 3.76
N GLU A 120 -7.58 24.67 3.03
CA GLU A 120 -9.00 24.31 3.07
C GLU A 120 -9.14 22.77 3.17
N PRO A 121 -8.87 22.16 4.34
CA PRO A 121 -8.80 20.69 4.47
C PRO A 121 -10.07 19.96 4.02
N TRP A 122 -11.25 20.58 4.10
CA TRP A 122 -12.50 20.00 3.60
C TRP A 122 -12.55 19.84 2.07
N LYS A 123 -11.70 20.56 1.31
CA LYS A 123 -11.54 20.39 -0.14
C LYS A 123 -10.60 19.23 -0.50
N SER A 124 -9.92 18.64 0.46
CA SER A 124 -9.03 17.50 0.21
C SER A 124 -9.78 16.33 -0.41
N VAL A 125 -9.11 15.55 -1.26
CA VAL A 125 -9.68 14.41 -1.98
C VAL A 125 -8.87 13.16 -1.67
N ILE A 126 -9.56 12.09 -1.24
CA ILE A 126 -8.92 10.77 -1.10
C ILE A 126 -8.77 10.17 -2.50
N LEU A 127 -7.55 9.93 -2.92
CA LEU A 127 -7.24 9.38 -4.25
C LEU A 127 -7.21 7.86 -4.23
N ALA A 128 -6.53 7.29 -3.22
CA ALA A 128 -6.41 5.86 -3.07
C ALA A 128 -6.24 5.46 -1.62
N ILE A 129 -6.60 4.22 -1.31
CA ILE A 129 -6.19 3.50 -0.12
C ILE A 129 -5.32 2.31 -0.51
N ILE A 130 -4.35 1.97 0.33
CA ILE A 130 -3.43 0.86 0.09
C ILE A 130 -3.48 -0.07 1.29
N SER A 131 -3.81 -1.34 1.05
CA SER A 131 -3.68 -2.41 2.02
C SER A 131 -2.31 -3.07 1.86
N CYS A 132 -1.58 -3.28 2.96
CA CYS A 132 -0.22 -3.83 2.96
C CYS A 132 -0.21 -5.21 3.60
N LYS A 133 0.03 -6.26 2.83
CA LYS A 133 0.01 -7.64 3.34
C LYS A 133 1.23 -8.42 2.82
N THR A 134 1.93 -9.11 3.70
CA THR A 134 3.07 -9.97 3.31
C THR A 134 2.64 -11.36 2.85
N SER A 135 1.42 -11.77 3.23
CA SER A 135 0.79 -13.05 2.90
C SER A 135 -0.71 -12.79 2.73
N LEU A 136 -1.33 -13.40 1.75
CA LEU A 136 -2.68 -13.04 1.33
C LEU A 136 -3.76 -13.95 1.92
N ARG A 137 -3.67 -15.25 1.70
CA ARG A 137 -4.68 -16.20 2.12
C ARG A 137 -6.11 -15.63 1.94
N GLU A 138 -6.91 -15.60 3.00
CA GLU A 138 -8.25 -15.00 3.02
C GLU A 138 -8.26 -13.46 3.04
N ARG A 139 -7.11 -12.80 3.24
CA ARG A 139 -7.01 -11.33 3.37
C ARG A 139 -7.28 -10.58 2.06
N ILE A 140 -7.16 -11.27 0.92
CA ILE A 140 -7.56 -10.68 -0.37
C ILE A 140 -9.05 -10.35 -0.38
N ALA A 141 -9.89 -11.23 0.21
CA ALA A 141 -11.32 -11.00 0.31
C ALA A 141 -11.64 -9.74 1.14
N GLN A 142 -10.84 -9.43 2.15
CA GLN A 142 -10.99 -8.22 2.95
C GLN A 142 -10.76 -6.96 2.11
N ALA A 143 -9.68 -6.91 1.30
CA ALA A 143 -9.42 -5.78 0.42
C ALA A 143 -10.53 -5.60 -0.64
N CYS A 144 -10.99 -6.70 -1.24
CA CYS A 144 -12.10 -6.69 -2.19
C CYS A 144 -13.41 -6.24 -1.54
N TYR A 145 -13.72 -6.69 -0.32
CA TYR A 145 -14.88 -6.25 0.43
C TYR A 145 -14.90 -4.73 0.62
N TRP A 146 -13.78 -4.15 1.05
CA TRP A 146 -13.68 -2.70 1.22
C TRP A 146 -13.82 -1.96 -0.11
N LYS A 147 -13.27 -2.50 -1.21
CA LYS A 147 -13.49 -1.93 -2.55
C LYS A 147 -14.96 -1.84 -2.89
N LEU A 148 -15.71 -2.93 -2.73
CA LEU A 148 -17.15 -2.96 -2.98
C LEU A 148 -17.92 -1.97 -2.09
N LYS A 149 -17.52 -1.84 -0.83
CA LYS A 149 -18.14 -0.89 0.12
C LYS A 149 -17.85 0.56 -0.25
N LEU A 150 -16.65 0.89 -0.65
CA LEU A 150 -16.31 2.23 -1.13
C LEU A 150 -17.09 2.61 -2.40
N LEU A 151 -17.28 1.67 -3.32
CA LEU A 151 -18.09 1.86 -4.53
C LEU A 151 -19.56 2.13 -4.23
N SER A 152 -20.09 1.70 -3.09
CA SER A 152 -21.50 1.87 -2.72
C SER A 152 -21.88 3.27 -2.22
N SER A 153 -20.92 4.19 -2.10
CA SER A 153 -21.13 5.56 -1.60
C SER A 153 -20.65 6.58 -2.61
N ASP A 154 -21.46 7.61 -2.87
CA ASP A 154 -21.07 8.72 -3.79
C ASP A 154 -19.82 9.47 -3.33
N VAL A 155 -19.56 9.53 -2.04
CA VAL A 155 -18.37 10.20 -1.48
C VAL A 155 -17.10 9.42 -1.76
N THR A 156 -17.17 8.08 -1.73
CA THR A 156 -15.98 7.21 -1.77
C THR A 156 -15.84 6.39 -3.06
N LYS A 157 -16.83 6.41 -3.97
CA LYS A 157 -16.83 5.56 -5.18
C LYS A 157 -15.63 5.76 -6.11
N ASN A 158 -15.00 6.94 -6.07
CA ASN A 158 -13.82 7.25 -6.87
C ASN A 158 -12.50 6.89 -6.19
N VAL A 159 -12.52 6.48 -4.92
CA VAL A 159 -11.33 6.05 -4.19
C VAL A 159 -10.80 4.75 -4.79
N ARG A 160 -9.54 4.77 -5.20
CA ARG A 160 -8.88 3.55 -5.70
C ARG A 160 -8.45 2.67 -4.53
N VAL A 161 -8.56 1.36 -4.70
CA VAL A 161 -8.13 0.38 -3.69
C VAL A 161 -6.99 -0.44 -4.25
N PHE A 162 -5.82 -0.28 -3.63
CA PHE A 162 -4.59 -0.96 -3.99
C PHE A 162 -4.18 -1.97 -2.92
N LEU A 163 -3.48 -2.99 -3.35
CA LEU A 163 -2.81 -3.95 -2.51
C LEU A 163 -1.29 -3.87 -2.76
N ALA A 164 -0.52 -3.65 -1.71
CA ALA A 164 0.93 -3.81 -1.73
C ALA A 164 1.30 -5.13 -1.01
N THR A 165 2.12 -5.96 -1.64
CA THR A 165 2.44 -7.28 -1.07
C THR A 165 3.85 -7.73 -1.43
N THR A 166 4.41 -8.62 -0.60
CA THR A 166 5.61 -9.39 -0.92
C THR A 166 5.26 -10.76 -1.52
N ASP A 167 3.97 -11.07 -1.59
CA ASP A 167 3.45 -12.31 -2.17
C ASP A 167 4.19 -13.58 -1.68
N ASN A 168 4.30 -13.72 -0.37
CA ASN A 168 5.02 -14.86 0.22
C ASN A 168 4.37 -16.22 -0.12
N ASP A 169 3.10 -16.21 -0.49
CA ASP A 169 2.33 -17.41 -0.84
C ASP A 169 2.39 -17.72 -2.37
N GLU A 170 3.05 -16.85 -3.16
CA GLU A 170 3.19 -16.96 -4.63
C GLU A 170 1.85 -17.00 -5.39
N ASP A 171 0.86 -16.30 -4.85
CA ASP A 171 -0.48 -16.23 -5.40
C ASP A 171 -0.55 -15.47 -6.74
N PHE A 172 0.40 -14.55 -6.97
CA PHE A 172 0.46 -13.74 -8.19
C PHE A 172 1.40 -14.27 -9.27
N PHE A 173 2.09 -15.36 -9.03
CA PHE A 173 2.93 -16.01 -10.02
C PHE A 173 2.09 -16.68 -11.11
N LEU A 174 2.58 -16.70 -12.34
CA LEU A 174 2.03 -17.52 -13.40
C LEU A 174 2.78 -18.86 -13.45
N ARG A 175 2.02 -19.94 -13.49
CA ARG A 175 2.54 -21.31 -13.57
C ARG A 175 2.24 -21.88 -14.93
N ASP A 176 3.10 -22.75 -15.44
CA ASP A 176 2.94 -23.35 -16.78
C ASP A 176 1.69 -24.25 -16.87
N LYS A 177 1.24 -24.83 -15.75
CA LYS A 177 0.09 -25.74 -15.69
C LYS A 177 -0.75 -25.48 -14.41
N GLY A 178 -2.03 -25.76 -14.52
CA GLY A 178 -2.97 -25.80 -13.40
C GLY A 178 -3.88 -24.59 -13.30
N GLY A 179 -4.98 -24.74 -12.56
CA GLY A 179 -5.94 -23.71 -12.21
C GLY A 179 -6.46 -22.91 -13.42
N TYR A 180 -6.71 -21.66 -13.22
CA TYR A 180 -7.26 -20.72 -14.19
C TYR A 180 -6.19 -20.28 -15.24
N ASN A 181 -5.82 -21.17 -16.15
CA ASN A 181 -4.75 -20.94 -17.13
C ASN A 181 -3.41 -20.56 -16.46
N GLY A 182 -3.00 -21.35 -15.45
CA GLY A 182 -1.77 -21.10 -14.71
C GLY A 182 -1.86 -20.02 -13.63
N ARG A 183 -3.04 -19.40 -13.45
CA ARG A 183 -3.27 -18.39 -12.41
C ARG A 183 -3.81 -19.00 -11.13
N HIS A 184 -3.34 -18.50 -10.00
CA HIS A 184 -3.96 -18.79 -8.71
C HIS A 184 -5.31 -18.06 -8.57
N ARG A 185 -6.25 -18.63 -7.81
CA ARG A 185 -7.58 -18.02 -7.57
C ARG A 185 -7.48 -16.59 -7.05
N ASN A 186 -6.58 -16.33 -6.10
CA ASN A 186 -6.41 -15.00 -5.50
C ASN A 186 -5.96 -13.97 -6.53
N ARG A 187 -5.09 -14.37 -7.49
CA ARG A 187 -4.69 -13.51 -8.59
C ARG A 187 -5.89 -13.11 -9.45
N VAL A 188 -6.73 -14.09 -9.84
CA VAL A 188 -7.93 -13.81 -10.65
C VAL A 188 -8.87 -12.86 -9.93
N ILE A 189 -9.14 -13.09 -8.64
CA ILE A 189 -9.99 -12.21 -7.83
C ILE A 189 -9.41 -10.79 -7.77
N ALA A 190 -8.11 -10.65 -7.48
CA ALA A 190 -7.47 -9.34 -7.38
C ALA A 190 -7.48 -8.57 -8.70
N GLU A 191 -7.20 -9.25 -9.82
CA GLU A 191 -7.24 -8.64 -11.16
C GLU A 191 -8.63 -8.12 -11.51
N TYR A 192 -9.69 -8.77 -11.02
CA TYR A 192 -11.06 -8.35 -11.28
C TYR A 192 -11.52 -7.23 -10.33
N GLU A 193 -11.32 -7.40 -9.03
CA GLU A 193 -11.94 -6.55 -7.99
C GLU A 193 -11.12 -5.31 -7.64
N LEU A 194 -9.77 -5.40 -7.59
CA LEU A 194 -8.94 -4.29 -7.14
C LEU A 194 -8.55 -3.34 -8.29
N ASP A 195 -8.15 -2.14 -7.95
CA ASP A 195 -7.64 -1.16 -8.94
C ASP A 195 -6.17 -1.40 -9.29
N GLY A 196 -5.40 -2.06 -8.40
CA GLY A 196 -4.02 -2.46 -8.65
C GLY A 196 -3.44 -3.28 -7.51
N VAL A 197 -2.47 -4.13 -7.85
CA VAL A 197 -1.66 -4.93 -6.92
C VAL A 197 -0.20 -4.69 -7.25
N TYR A 198 0.60 -4.34 -6.22
CA TYR A 198 2.01 -3.98 -6.38
C TYR A 198 2.87 -4.92 -5.57
N ILE A 199 3.78 -5.62 -6.24
CA ILE A 199 4.55 -6.72 -5.67
C ILE A 199 5.98 -6.28 -5.41
N LEU A 200 6.37 -6.19 -4.13
CA LEU A 200 7.73 -5.89 -3.67
C LEU A 200 8.49 -7.21 -3.47
N ARG A 201 8.89 -7.82 -4.58
CA ARG A 201 9.59 -9.10 -4.59
C ARG A 201 10.55 -9.21 -5.78
N GLU A 202 11.81 -9.55 -5.53
CA GLU A 202 12.89 -9.54 -6.50
C GLU A 202 12.68 -10.54 -7.65
N ASP A 203 12.18 -11.75 -7.34
CA ASP A 203 11.95 -12.83 -8.29
C ASP A 203 10.61 -12.73 -9.03
N PHE A 204 9.80 -11.70 -8.78
CA PHE A 204 8.59 -11.45 -9.56
C PHE A 204 8.94 -10.92 -10.95
N LYS A 205 8.65 -11.72 -11.98
CA LYS A 205 9.06 -11.45 -13.36
C LYS A 205 8.12 -10.47 -14.05
N GLU A 206 8.67 -9.60 -14.91
CA GLU A 206 7.90 -8.64 -15.71
C GLU A 206 6.86 -9.33 -16.61
N MET A 207 7.16 -10.51 -17.17
CA MET A 207 6.21 -11.30 -17.96
C MET A 207 4.99 -11.80 -17.17
N TRP A 208 5.01 -11.68 -15.84
CA TRP A 208 3.87 -11.99 -14.98
C TRP A 208 3.01 -10.76 -14.66
N GLU A 209 3.42 -9.57 -15.10
CA GLU A 209 2.60 -8.36 -14.99
C GLU A 209 1.32 -8.46 -15.82
N SER A 210 0.30 -7.73 -15.38
CA SER A 210 -0.92 -7.48 -16.12
C SER A 210 -1.28 -6.00 -16.00
N SER A 211 -2.43 -5.59 -16.52
CA SER A 211 -2.90 -4.21 -16.35
C SER A 211 -3.04 -3.80 -14.88
N LYS A 212 -3.28 -4.75 -13.98
CA LYS A 212 -3.50 -4.49 -12.54
C LYS A 212 -2.46 -5.14 -11.61
N ILE A 213 -1.87 -6.27 -11.99
CA ILE A 213 -0.81 -6.92 -11.20
C ILE A 213 0.53 -6.42 -11.73
N LYS A 214 1.27 -5.70 -10.92
CA LYS A 214 2.47 -4.98 -11.36
C LYS A 214 3.61 -5.14 -10.36
N ARG A 215 4.82 -4.98 -10.84
CA ARG A 215 5.96 -4.76 -9.98
C ARG A 215 5.78 -3.48 -9.18
N TYR A 216 6.34 -3.47 -7.97
CA TYR A 216 6.12 -2.38 -7.03
C TYR A 216 6.43 -0.99 -7.61
N GLU A 217 7.47 -0.86 -8.40
CA GLU A 217 7.93 0.42 -8.96
C GLU A 217 6.89 1.12 -9.83
N ARG A 218 5.93 0.37 -10.37
CA ARG A 218 4.84 0.93 -11.19
C ARG A 218 3.83 1.76 -10.38
N ILE A 219 3.77 1.58 -9.05
CA ILE A 219 2.82 2.30 -8.19
C ILE A 219 2.99 3.82 -8.30
N PHE A 220 4.21 4.32 -8.48
CA PHE A 220 4.47 5.75 -8.55
C PHE A 220 3.80 6.39 -9.75
N ASN A 221 3.93 5.78 -10.93
CA ASN A 221 3.32 6.27 -12.16
C ASN A 221 1.79 6.26 -12.05
N ASP A 222 1.22 5.18 -11.52
CA ASP A 222 -0.23 5.05 -11.36
C ASP A 222 -0.77 6.11 -10.40
N LEU A 223 -0.09 6.37 -9.28
CA LEU A 223 -0.51 7.40 -8.32
C LEU A 223 -0.39 8.82 -8.88
N ILE A 224 0.67 9.11 -9.65
CA ILE A 224 0.82 10.41 -10.34
C ILE A 224 -0.29 10.61 -11.37
N GLU A 225 -0.62 9.57 -12.14
CA GLU A 225 -1.70 9.63 -13.11
C GLU A 225 -3.05 9.89 -12.45
N ILE A 226 -3.37 9.20 -11.36
CA ILE A 226 -4.61 9.41 -10.59
C ILE A 226 -4.68 10.84 -10.06
N PHE A 227 -3.58 11.35 -9.49
CA PHE A 227 -3.51 12.74 -9.01
C PHE A 227 -3.76 13.74 -10.14
N LYS A 228 -3.09 13.60 -11.29
CA LYS A 228 -3.29 14.48 -12.45
C LYS A 228 -4.72 14.43 -12.99
N ASN A 229 -5.33 13.24 -13.02
CA ASN A 229 -6.71 13.09 -13.49
C ASN A 229 -7.74 13.69 -12.53
N ALA A 230 -7.49 13.65 -11.22
CA ALA A 230 -8.34 14.34 -10.23
C ALA A 230 -8.38 15.85 -10.47
N HIS A 231 -7.25 16.46 -10.82
CA HIS A 231 -7.17 17.89 -11.12
C HIS A 231 -7.78 18.29 -12.47
N LYS A 232 -7.77 17.40 -13.47
CA LYS A 232 -8.39 17.68 -14.79
C LYS A 232 -9.92 17.74 -14.74
N ASN A 233 -10.55 17.01 -13.83
CA ASN A 233 -12.00 16.94 -13.70
C ASN A 233 -12.59 18.05 -12.80
N CYS A 234 -11.76 18.96 -12.30
CA CYS A 234 -12.18 20.12 -11.49
C CYS A 234 -12.35 21.41 -12.30
N PHE A 235 -12.21 21.33 -13.64
CA PHE A 235 -12.45 22.43 -14.60
C PHE A 235 -13.56 22.00 -15.62
#